data_f029150a59d1d79fb7364804353c3271
#
_entry.id   f029150a59d1d79fb7364804353c3271
#
_cell.length_a   1.000
_cell.length_b   1.000
_cell.length_c   1.000
_cell.angle_alpha   90.00
_cell.angle_beta   90.00
_cell.angle_gamma   90.00
#
_symmetry.space_group_name_H-M   'P 1'
#
loop_
_entity.id
_entity.type
_entity.pdbx_description
1 polymer ?
#
loop_
_entity_poly.entity_id
_entity_poly.type
_entity_poly.pdbx_seq_one_letter_code
_entity_poly.pdbx_strand_id
1 'polypeptide(L)'
;MRLPLRRSAGAIAAAIGLLLTAISPAAAVDPAPKVLVIGIDGLLVSRIADATAPTLQGLQRTGTEARSLLYANPMAATSSGPGWSTILTGTWPDQHGVKENSFAGNRLAEYPDWLSRVEAADPGKDTWAAMDWKPIGDRIIGDKIDTKIVLDGDRDGYVAHDATIVQRAEAHLKNDKADASYVYLGQQDIVGHNKGAASPEYLAELARMDGYVKRLLDAVAARSSRAAEKWLVMLTTDHGHTPGGGHGGPSLDERSTFILATGDGVPAAKPRTTRLVDLAHTALTHLAVTPDAKLAGRSLFAPVTDPFETAQLKPAQTENIPASVLGWTQQVPSGWSVDNAAQPGGGVPEWRGWTLTTDAFWSSAQTGQNRETFVRGRGVIAVADSDEWADTTDATGKKFDSTLWTPAEGGTGGKLRVDLTHYYRQEGGQLAQLLLQVDGGTPVEVRKWTADTPGGRESVTVPLPSGAKNARIGLRLAGVNNWYWAVDEVSVTRQP
;
A
#
# COMPACT_ATOMS: atom_id res chain seq x y z
N MET A 1 -38.20 4.69 -107.38
CA MET A 1 -38.60 5.27 -106.14
C MET A 1 -37.70 4.68 -105.07
N ARG A 2 -36.70 5.42 -104.60
CA ARG A 2 -35.53 4.91 -103.79
C ARG A 2 -35.78 5.26 -102.32
N LEU A 3 -35.75 4.27 -101.45
CA LEU A 3 -35.70 4.42 -100.00
C LEU A 3 -34.22 4.35 -99.50
N PRO A 4 -33.82 5.19 -98.50
CA PRO A 4 -32.47 5.11 -98.02
C PRO A 4 -32.34 4.23 -96.74
N LEU A 5 -31.31 3.43 -96.73
CA LEU A 5 -30.85 2.67 -95.56
C LEU A 5 -30.33 3.60 -94.42
N ARG A 6 -30.87 3.38 -93.23
CA ARG A 6 -30.26 3.92 -92.00
C ARG A 6 -29.36 2.89 -91.39
N ARG A 7 -28.03 3.27 -91.18
CA ARG A 7 -27.06 2.51 -90.42
C ARG A 7 -27.17 2.95 -88.95
N SER A 8 -27.45 2.01 -88.06
CA SER A 8 -27.32 2.17 -86.61
C SER A 8 -25.90 1.79 -86.14
N ALA A 9 -25.20 2.75 -85.57
CA ALA A 9 -23.92 2.52 -84.90
C ALA A 9 -24.19 2.14 -83.46
N GLY A 10 -23.83 0.92 -83.04
CA GLY A 10 -23.89 0.48 -81.67
C GLY A 10 -22.63 0.94 -80.94
N ALA A 11 -22.80 1.72 -79.91
CA ALA A 11 -21.70 2.09 -78.96
C ALA A 11 -21.61 1.02 -77.84
N ILE A 12 -20.46 0.32 -77.81
CA ILE A 12 -20.10 -0.58 -76.69
C ILE A 12 -19.48 0.29 -75.58
N ALA A 13 -20.18 0.48 -74.49
CA ALA A 13 -19.62 1.10 -73.28
C ALA A 13 -18.93 0.01 -72.42
N ALA A 14 -17.60 0.04 -72.34
CA ALA A 14 -16.82 -0.79 -71.42
C ALA A 14 -16.87 -0.16 -70.02
N ALA A 15 -17.62 -0.78 -69.11
CA ALA A 15 -17.63 -0.42 -67.66
C ALA A 15 -16.39 -1.00 -67.01
N ILE A 16 -15.40 -0.15 -66.69
CA ILE A 16 -14.26 -0.50 -65.83
C ILE A 16 -14.76 -0.36 -64.35
N GLY A 17 -15.08 -1.51 -63.74
CA GLY A 17 -15.37 -1.56 -62.31
C GLY A 17 -14.08 -1.42 -61.47
N LEU A 18 -13.84 -0.25 -60.88
CA LEU A 18 -12.84 -0.10 -59.81
C LEU A 18 -13.32 -0.87 -58.56
N LEU A 19 -12.73 -2.02 -58.27
CA LEU A 19 -12.84 -2.65 -56.94
C LEU A 19 -12.02 -1.79 -55.96
N LEU A 20 -12.69 -0.91 -55.23
CA LEU A 20 -12.16 -0.32 -54.00
C LEU A 20 -12.20 -1.42 -52.92
N THR A 21 -11.07 -2.11 -52.70
CA THR A 21 -10.87 -2.92 -51.51
C THR A 21 -10.80 -1.96 -50.31
N ALA A 22 -11.85 -1.93 -49.52
CA ALA A 22 -11.87 -1.25 -48.23
C ALA A 22 -10.84 -1.96 -47.33
N ILE A 23 -9.69 -1.33 -47.15
CA ILE A 23 -8.70 -1.72 -46.12
C ILE A 23 -9.37 -1.36 -44.79
N SER A 24 -9.99 -2.34 -44.11
CA SER A 24 -10.40 -2.16 -42.72
C SER A 24 -9.15 -1.80 -41.91
N PRO A 25 -9.17 -0.73 -41.12
CA PRO A 25 -8.06 -0.46 -40.22
C PRO A 25 -7.89 -1.71 -39.34
N ALA A 26 -6.65 -2.26 -39.31
CA ALA A 26 -6.34 -3.32 -38.36
C ALA A 26 -6.69 -2.81 -36.97
N ALA A 27 -7.46 -3.58 -36.21
CA ALA A 27 -7.74 -3.27 -34.83
C ALA A 27 -6.39 -3.05 -34.12
N ALA A 28 -6.22 -1.90 -33.49
CA ALA A 28 -5.02 -1.64 -32.72
C ALA A 28 -4.90 -2.73 -31.66
N VAL A 29 -3.85 -3.51 -31.70
CA VAL A 29 -3.55 -4.51 -30.65
C VAL A 29 -3.17 -3.72 -29.42
N ASP A 30 -3.84 -3.96 -28.29
CA ASP A 30 -3.50 -3.33 -27.01
C ASP A 30 -2.04 -3.64 -26.66
N PRO A 31 -1.27 -2.66 -26.21
CA PRO A 31 0.12 -2.88 -25.84
C PRO A 31 0.26 -3.97 -24.76
N ALA A 32 1.20 -4.91 -24.95
CA ALA A 32 1.44 -6.01 -24.02
C ALA A 32 1.90 -5.49 -22.65
N PRO A 33 1.23 -5.83 -21.55
CA PRO A 33 1.61 -5.38 -20.22
C PRO A 33 2.89 -6.08 -19.74
N LYS A 34 3.82 -5.30 -19.20
CA LYS A 34 5.12 -5.73 -18.68
C LYS A 34 5.37 -5.10 -17.30
N VAL A 35 6.01 -5.84 -16.41
CA VAL A 35 6.34 -5.36 -15.05
C VAL A 35 7.82 -5.60 -14.75
N LEU A 36 8.47 -4.57 -14.20
CA LEU A 36 9.76 -4.65 -13.54
C LEU A 36 9.61 -4.16 -12.10
N VAL A 37 9.96 -5.01 -11.14
CA VAL A 37 10.09 -4.63 -9.73
C VAL A 37 11.57 -4.59 -9.37
N ILE A 38 12.03 -3.47 -8.79
CA ILE A 38 13.39 -3.28 -8.30
C ILE A 38 13.31 -3.12 -6.78
N GLY A 39 13.90 -4.05 -6.04
CA GLY A 39 14.07 -4.01 -4.59
C GLY A 39 15.48 -3.53 -4.25
N ILE A 40 15.60 -2.50 -3.41
CA ILE A 40 16.87 -2.06 -2.81
C ILE A 40 16.72 -2.21 -1.31
N ASP A 41 17.46 -3.16 -0.74
CA ASP A 41 17.41 -3.49 0.69
C ASP A 41 17.84 -2.31 1.56
N GLY A 42 17.11 -2.05 2.63
CA GLY A 42 17.48 -1.04 3.62
C GLY A 42 17.55 0.41 3.12
N LEU A 43 16.90 0.75 1.99
CA LEU A 43 16.93 2.10 1.44
C LEU A 43 15.99 3.04 2.19
N LEU A 44 16.55 3.95 2.99
CA LEU A 44 15.77 4.99 3.67
C LEU A 44 15.39 6.10 2.69
N VAL A 45 14.12 6.16 2.29
CA VAL A 45 13.61 7.03 1.22
C VAL A 45 13.86 8.53 1.46
N SER A 46 13.90 8.98 2.72
CA SER A 46 14.22 10.37 3.08
C SER A 46 15.62 10.79 2.64
N ARG A 47 16.57 9.84 2.54
CA ARG A 47 17.97 10.10 2.16
C ARG A 47 18.18 10.29 0.65
N ILE A 48 17.20 9.95 -0.18
CA ILE A 48 17.29 10.17 -1.63
C ILE A 48 17.52 11.65 -1.97
N ALA A 49 16.91 12.56 -1.20
CA ALA A 49 17.06 14.00 -1.41
C ALA A 49 18.49 14.51 -1.14
N ASP A 50 19.21 13.84 -0.23
CA ASP A 50 20.57 14.25 0.21
C ASP A 50 21.67 13.63 -0.66
N ALA A 51 21.37 12.59 -1.42
CA ALA A 51 22.31 11.86 -2.27
C ALA A 51 22.41 12.48 -3.69
N THR A 52 23.51 12.18 -4.38
CA THR A 52 23.62 12.41 -5.83
C THR A 52 22.85 11.32 -6.58
N ALA A 53 21.52 11.44 -6.57
CA ALA A 53 20.61 10.43 -7.08
C ALA A 53 19.59 11.01 -8.10
N PRO A 54 20.05 11.54 -9.26
CA PRO A 54 19.19 12.27 -10.18
C PRO A 54 18.09 11.41 -10.81
N THR A 55 18.30 10.11 -10.99
CA THR A 55 17.31 9.17 -11.51
C THR A 55 16.17 9.00 -10.50
N LEU A 56 16.48 8.62 -9.26
CA LEU A 56 15.50 8.43 -8.20
C LEU A 56 14.73 9.71 -7.89
N GLN A 57 15.45 10.84 -7.78
CA GLN A 57 14.84 12.16 -7.60
C GLN A 57 13.95 12.55 -8.79
N GLY A 58 14.34 12.16 -10.01
CA GLY A 58 13.52 12.31 -11.22
C GLY A 58 12.21 11.54 -11.10
N LEU A 59 12.29 10.27 -10.75
CA LEU A 59 11.13 9.40 -10.57
C LEU A 59 10.18 9.92 -9.47
N GLN A 60 10.72 10.42 -8.35
CA GLN A 60 9.90 11.04 -7.28
C GLN A 60 9.10 12.27 -7.76
N ARG A 61 9.60 12.98 -8.78
CA ARG A 61 8.90 14.15 -9.36
C ARG A 61 7.90 13.77 -10.43
N THR A 62 8.18 12.75 -11.23
CA THR A 62 7.40 12.43 -12.45
C THR A 62 6.54 11.19 -12.33
N GLY A 63 6.81 10.32 -11.35
CA GLY A 63 6.07 9.10 -11.08
C GLY A 63 5.13 9.19 -9.89
N THR A 64 4.58 8.06 -9.50
CA THR A 64 3.82 7.93 -8.24
C THR A 64 4.77 7.53 -7.11
N GLU A 65 4.95 8.41 -6.13
CA GLU A 65 5.72 8.15 -4.90
C GLU A 65 4.76 7.91 -3.74
N ALA A 66 4.63 6.69 -3.30
CA ALA A 66 3.80 6.29 -2.17
C ALA A 66 4.68 5.86 -0.99
N ARG A 67 4.67 6.62 0.09
CA ARG A 67 5.40 6.30 1.33
C ARG A 67 4.47 5.61 2.31
N SER A 68 4.98 4.64 3.04
CA SER A 68 4.25 3.93 4.08
C SER A 68 5.17 3.52 5.23
N LEU A 69 4.57 3.09 6.33
CA LEU A 69 5.30 2.52 7.46
C LEU A 69 4.99 1.04 7.59
N LEU A 70 5.99 0.27 7.96
CA LEU A 70 5.85 -1.12 8.35
C LEU A 70 5.22 -1.25 9.74
N TYR A 71 4.92 -2.49 10.06
CA TYR A 71 4.74 -2.98 11.42
C TYR A 71 6.03 -2.85 12.24
N ALA A 72 5.90 -3.09 13.55
CA ALA A 72 7.01 -3.44 14.43
C ALA A 72 6.60 -4.62 15.33
N ASN A 73 7.52 -5.09 16.18
CA ASN A 73 7.19 -6.08 17.20
C ASN A 73 6.01 -5.59 18.08
N PRO A 74 5.06 -6.45 18.43
CA PRO A 74 5.11 -7.92 18.39
C PRO A 74 4.62 -8.57 17.08
N MET A 75 4.24 -7.80 16.05
CA MET A 75 3.81 -8.40 14.77
C MET A 75 4.98 -9.07 14.06
N ALA A 76 6.03 -8.32 13.77
CA ALA A 76 7.32 -8.79 13.25
C ALA A 76 8.40 -7.72 13.43
N ALA A 77 9.68 -8.11 13.33
CA ALA A 77 10.79 -7.16 13.25
C ALA A 77 10.77 -6.39 11.92
N THR A 78 11.27 -5.14 11.91
CA THR A 78 11.55 -4.38 10.69
C THR A 78 12.84 -4.90 10.06
N SER A 79 12.77 -6.06 9.42
CA SER A 79 13.92 -6.78 8.86
C SER A 79 13.60 -7.45 7.54
N SER A 80 14.64 -7.85 6.81
CA SER A 80 14.55 -8.29 5.41
C SER A 80 13.62 -9.50 5.21
N GLY A 81 13.63 -10.51 6.08
CA GLY A 81 12.75 -11.68 5.96
C GLY A 81 11.27 -11.31 5.96
N PRO A 82 10.75 -10.65 7.00
CA PRO A 82 9.37 -10.16 7.03
C PRO A 82 9.07 -9.14 5.93
N GLY A 83 9.96 -8.17 5.68
CA GLY A 83 9.75 -7.11 4.70
C GLY A 83 9.62 -7.64 3.28
N TRP A 84 10.58 -8.43 2.80
CA TRP A 84 10.53 -9.04 1.46
C TRP A 84 9.40 -10.06 1.32
N SER A 85 9.07 -10.80 2.39
CA SER A 85 7.90 -11.67 2.38
C SER A 85 6.62 -10.87 2.19
N THR A 86 6.48 -9.73 2.89
CA THR A 86 5.33 -8.83 2.75
C THR A 86 5.20 -8.27 1.32
N ILE A 87 6.32 -7.79 0.74
CA ILE A 87 6.36 -7.25 -0.63
C ILE A 87 5.97 -8.30 -1.66
N LEU A 88 6.64 -9.44 -1.61
CA LEU A 88 6.55 -10.45 -2.67
C LEU A 88 5.25 -11.25 -2.60
N THR A 89 4.73 -11.53 -1.39
CA THR A 89 3.45 -12.26 -1.24
C THR A 89 2.21 -11.38 -1.29
N GLY A 90 2.34 -10.05 -1.03
CA GLY A 90 1.22 -9.13 -0.88
C GLY A 90 0.37 -9.39 0.36
N THR A 91 0.96 -9.96 1.41
CA THR A 91 0.28 -10.32 2.67
C THR A 91 1.11 -9.86 3.88
N TRP A 92 0.48 -9.73 5.04
CA TRP A 92 1.13 -9.28 6.27
C TRP A 92 1.78 -10.43 7.06
N PRO A 93 2.70 -10.15 8.02
CA PRO A 93 3.37 -11.18 8.82
C PRO A 93 2.43 -12.12 9.58
N ASP A 94 1.29 -11.66 10.03
CA ASP A 94 0.26 -12.51 10.66
C ASP A 94 -0.40 -13.51 9.68
N GLN A 95 -0.30 -13.25 8.36
CA GLN A 95 -0.75 -14.14 7.29
C GLN A 95 0.38 -15.07 6.82
N HIS A 96 1.49 -14.51 6.30
CA HIS A 96 2.59 -15.34 5.76
C HIS A 96 3.49 -15.96 6.82
N GLY A 97 3.38 -15.58 8.10
CA GLY A 97 4.04 -16.22 9.24
C GLY A 97 5.54 -15.89 9.40
N VAL A 98 6.14 -15.10 8.52
CA VAL A 98 7.55 -14.69 8.64
C VAL A 98 7.63 -13.49 9.57
N LYS A 99 8.31 -13.63 10.72
CA LYS A 99 8.43 -12.59 11.75
C LYS A 99 9.86 -12.08 11.93
N GLU A 100 10.83 -12.81 11.40
CA GLU A 100 12.26 -12.52 11.49
C GLU A 100 13.03 -13.26 10.37
N ASN A 101 14.34 -13.01 10.23
CA ASN A 101 15.17 -13.58 9.18
C ASN A 101 15.41 -15.11 9.32
N SER A 102 15.01 -15.72 10.43
CA SER A 102 15.03 -17.19 10.58
C SER A 102 13.98 -17.91 9.74
N PHE A 103 12.90 -17.21 9.32
CA PHE A 103 11.72 -17.79 8.66
C PHE A 103 11.02 -18.88 9.48
N ALA A 104 11.25 -18.96 10.79
CA ALA A 104 10.59 -19.92 11.65
C ALA A 104 9.07 -19.69 11.65
N GLY A 105 8.29 -20.78 11.46
CA GLY A 105 6.83 -20.73 11.47
C GLY A 105 6.19 -20.09 10.24
N ASN A 106 6.95 -19.89 9.14
CA ASN A 106 6.41 -19.32 7.91
C ASN A 106 5.31 -20.20 7.29
N ARG A 107 4.43 -19.54 6.53
CA ARG A 107 3.34 -20.17 5.76
C ARG A 107 3.40 -19.73 4.29
N LEU A 108 4.61 -19.53 3.75
CA LEU A 108 4.82 -19.03 2.39
C LEU A 108 4.22 -19.94 1.32
N ALA A 109 4.14 -21.25 1.58
CA ALA A 109 3.45 -22.19 0.68
C ALA A 109 1.94 -21.90 0.53
N GLU A 110 1.29 -21.31 1.54
CA GLU A 110 -0.11 -20.89 1.49
C GLU A 110 -0.28 -19.49 0.85
N TYR A 111 0.79 -18.70 0.84
CA TYR A 111 0.86 -17.32 0.35
C TYR A 111 2.02 -17.16 -0.65
N PRO A 112 1.92 -17.77 -1.86
CA PRO A 112 2.97 -17.70 -2.86
C PRO A 112 3.23 -16.26 -3.31
N ASP A 113 4.46 -16.00 -3.75
CA ASP A 113 4.89 -14.71 -4.29
C ASP A 113 4.18 -14.37 -5.60
N TRP A 114 4.25 -13.09 -6.01
CA TRP A 114 3.51 -12.60 -7.18
C TRP A 114 4.02 -13.18 -8.51
N LEU A 115 5.33 -13.50 -8.65
CA LEU A 115 5.87 -14.16 -9.86
C LEU A 115 5.31 -15.58 -10.01
N SER A 116 5.30 -16.34 -8.90
CA SER A 116 4.68 -17.68 -8.87
C SER A 116 3.19 -17.64 -9.21
N ARG A 117 2.49 -16.56 -8.85
CA ARG A 117 1.08 -16.37 -9.20
C ARG A 117 0.91 -16.04 -10.68
N VAL A 118 1.82 -15.26 -11.27
CA VAL A 118 1.85 -15.01 -12.72
C VAL A 118 2.04 -16.32 -13.47
N GLU A 119 3.07 -17.09 -13.11
CA GLU A 119 3.37 -18.39 -13.71
C GLU A 119 2.19 -19.37 -13.64
N ALA A 120 1.51 -19.41 -12.48
CA ALA A 120 0.37 -20.29 -12.30
C ALA A 120 -0.86 -19.87 -13.11
N ALA A 121 -1.04 -18.56 -13.36
CA ALA A 121 -2.17 -18.01 -14.09
C ALA A 121 -1.98 -18.02 -15.61
N ASP A 122 -0.77 -17.76 -16.07
CA ASP A 122 -0.40 -17.66 -17.49
C ASP A 122 1.05 -18.15 -17.70
N PRO A 123 1.29 -19.46 -17.87
CA PRO A 123 2.62 -20.03 -18.11
C PRO A 123 3.26 -19.58 -19.42
N GLY A 124 2.57 -18.82 -20.25
CA GLY A 124 3.12 -18.21 -21.45
C GLY A 124 3.86 -16.88 -21.21
N LYS A 125 3.76 -16.32 -20.02
CA LYS A 125 4.50 -15.13 -19.60
C LYS A 125 5.88 -15.52 -19.08
N ASP A 126 6.90 -14.78 -19.53
CA ASP A 126 8.27 -14.97 -19.06
C ASP A 126 8.44 -14.38 -17.64
N THR A 127 8.69 -15.25 -16.66
CA THR A 127 8.87 -14.91 -15.24
C THR A 127 10.36 -15.00 -14.87
N TRP A 128 10.93 -13.89 -14.41
CA TRP A 128 12.36 -13.78 -14.15
C TRP A 128 12.66 -13.09 -12.82
N ALA A 129 13.62 -13.63 -12.06
CA ALA A 129 14.11 -13.02 -10.82
C ALA A 129 15.62 -13.17 -10.65
N ALA A 130 16.26 -12.12 -10.11
CA ALA A 130 17.66 -12.16 -9.70
C ALA A 130 17.88 -11.43 -8.37
N MET A 131 18.60 -12.06 -7.46
CA MET A 131 18.83 -11.59 -6.10
C MET A 131 20.17 -12.09 -5.56
N ASP A 132 20.74 -11.35 -4.60
CA ASP A 132 21.97 -11.73 -3.90
C ASP A 132 21.82 -11.88 -2.37
N TRP A 133 20.65 -11.59 -1.82
CA TRP A 133 20.28 -12.13 -0.52
C TRP A 133 19.57 -13.47 -0.72
N LYS A 134 20.34 -14.54 -0.48
CA LYS A 134 19.96 -15.91 -0.80
C LYS A 134 18.59 -16.35 -0.25
N PRO A 135 18.15 -15.94 0.97
CA PRO A 135 16.85 -16.32 1.50
C PRO A 135 15.63 -15.92 0.64
N ILE A 136 15.70 -14.85 -0.16
CA ILE A 136 14.60 -14.51 -1.07
C ILE A 136 14.39 -15.64 -2.08
N GLY A 137 15.46 -16.12 -2.71
CA GLY A 137 15.40 -17.19 -3.71
C GLY A 137 15.08 -18.56 -3.11
N ASP A 138 15.61 -18.85 -1.91
CA ASP A 138 15.46 -20.15 -1.28
C ASP A 138 14.12 -20.34 -0.54
N ARG A 139 13.50 -19.24 -0.08
CA ARG A 139 12.35 -19.30 0.83
C ARG A 139 11.09 -18.62 0.32
N ILE A 140 11.22 -17.49 -0.41
CA ILE A 140 10.08 -16.65 -0.75
C ILE A 140 9.63 -16.90 -2.19
N ILE A 141 10.54 -16.78 -3.16
CA ILE A 141 10.21 -16.99 -4.57
C ILE A 141 10.17 -18.49 -4.90
N GLY A 142 9.03 -18.93 -5.44
CA GLY A 142 8.81 -20.33 -5.80
C GLY A 142 9.74 -20.83 -6.93
N ASP A 143 9.89 -22.16 -7.04
CA ASP A 143 10.81 -22.79 -7.98
C ASP A 143 10.22 -22.98 -9.40
N LYS A 144 8.98 -22.56 -9.62
CA LYS A 144 8.29 -22.78 -10.89
C LYS A 144 8.41 -21.60 -11.88
N ILE A 145 9.00 -20.49 -11.46
CA ILE A 145 9.26 -19.37 -12.39
C ILE A 145 10.31 -19.77 -13.41
N ASP A 146 10.27 -19.21 -14.63
CA ASP A 146 11.14 -19.60 -15.74
C ASP A 146 12.63 -19.42 -15.44
N THR A 147 13.00 -18.29 -14.82
CA THR A 147 14.40 -18.03 -14.48
C THR A 147 14.54 -17.49 -13.07
N LYS A 148 15.34 -18.15 -12.24
CA LYS A 148 15.69 -17.71 -10.88
C LYS A 148 17.20 -17.70 -10.70
N ILE A 149 17.81 -16.52 -10.55
CA ILE A 149 19.24 -16.32 -10.32
C ILE A 149 19.46 -15.94 -8.88
N VAL A 150 20.08 -16.81 -8.11
CA VAL A 150 20.38 -16.63 -6.69
C VAL A 150 21.88 -16.59 -6.50
N LEU A 151 22.40 -15.46 -6.05
CA LEU A 151 23.78 -15.29 -5.62
C LEU A 151 23.82 -15.29 -4.09
N ASP A 152 25.00 -15.42 -3.51
CA ASP A 152 25.17 -15.48 -2.05
C ASP A 152 26.04 -14.30 -1.60
N GLY A 153 25.38 -13.15 -1.40
CA GLY A 153 26.04 -11.89 -0.99
C GLY A 153 26.65 -11.98 0.41
N ASP A 154 26.02 -12.74 1.32
CA ASP A 154 26.54 -12.94 2.68
C ASP A 154 27.89 -13.68 2.66
N ARG A 155 28.06 -14.60 1.73
CA ARG A 155 29.30 -15.36 1.59
C ARG A 155 30.36 -14.64 0.76
N ASP A 156 29.97 -14.07 -0.40
CA ASP A 156 30.90 -13.64 -1.44
C ASP A 156 30.96 -12.09 -1.56
N GLY A 157 30.11 -11.36 -0.86
CA GLY A 157 30.02 -9.90 -0.88
C GLY A 157 29.06 -9.35 -1.92
N TYR A 158 28.24 -8.37 -1.52
CA TYR A 158 27.15 -7.82 -2.31
C TYR A 158 27.60 -6.89 -3.45
N VAL A 159 28.70 -6.13 -3.28
CA VAL A 159 29.17 -5.15 -4.29
C VAL A 159 29.31 -5.73 -5.71
N ALA A 160 29.96 -6.89 -5.82
CA ALA A 160 30.17 -7.56 -7.11
C ALA A 160 28.91 -8.26 -7.58
N HIS A 161 28.08 -8.73 -6.67
CA HIS A 161 26.84 -9.42 -6.96
C HIS A 161 25.78 -8.44 -7.50
N ASP A 162 25.57 -7.28 -6.85
CA ASP A 162 24.72 -6.22 -7.38
C ASP A 162 25.06 -5.88 -8.84
N ALA A 163 26.36 -5.66 -9.12
CA ALA A 163 26.81 -5.36 -10.48
C ALA A 163 26.50 -6.50 -11.46
N THR A 164 26.67 -7.75 -11.03
CA THR A 164 26.36 -8.96 -11.82
C THR A 164 24.87 -9.10 -12.08
N ILE A 165 24.03 -8.87 -11.04
CA ILE A 165 22.57 -8.90 -11.13
C ILE A 165 22.08 -7.85 -12.12
N VAL A 166 22.56 -6.61 -12.01
CA VAL A 166 22.20 -5.54 -12.94
C VAL A 166 22.60 -5.88 -14.37
N GLN A 167 23.81 -6.43 -14.59
CA GLN A 167 24.25 -6.85 -15.93
C GLN A 167 23.33 -7.94 -16.51
N ARG A 168 22.95 -8.94 -15.72
CA ARG A 168 22.05 -10.01 -16.15
C ARG A 168 20.64 -9.51 -16.40
N ALA A 169 20.15 -8.60 -15.55
CA ALA A 169 18.85 -7.95 -15.70
C ALA A 169 18.79 -7.11 -16.98
N GLU A 170 19.84 -6.33 -17.30
CA GLU A 170 19.93 -5.59 -18.57
C GLU A 170 19.84 -6.50 -19.79
N ALA A 171 20.54 -7.65 -19.77
CA ALA A 171 20.50 -8.61 -20.85
C ALA A 171 19.11 -9.24 -21.00
N HIS A 172 18.46 -9.59 -19.88
CA HIS A 172 17.11 -10.11 -19.85
C HIS A 172 16.08 -9.07 -20.33
N LEU A 173 16.12 -7.84 -19.79
CA LEU A 173 15.18 -6.77 -20.14
C LEU A 173 15.26 -6.36 -21.62
N LYS A 174 16.41 -6.51 -22.27
CA LYS A 174 16.56 -6.29 -23.72
C LYS A 174 15.99 -7.41 -24.57
N ASN A 175 15.64 -8.56 -23.98
CA ASN A 175 14.97 -9.66 -24.65
C ASN A 175 13.48 -9.38 -24.78
N ASP A 176 12.89 -9.67 -25.92
CA ASP A 176 11.45 -9.42 -26.19
C ASP A 176 10.51 -10.23 -25.31
N LYS A 177 10.99 -11.27 -24.61
CA LYS A 177 10.18 -12.12 -23.74
C LYS A 177 9.99 -11.60 -22.31
N ALA A 178 10.73 -10.57 -21.84
CA ALA A 178 10.60 -10.09 -20.46
C ALA A 178 9.19 -9.58 -20.15
N ASP A 179 8.39 -10.37 -19.43
CA ASP A 179 7.01 -10.01 -19.04
C ASP A 179 6.92 -9.58 -17.57
N ALA A 180 7.45 -10.39 -16.64
CA ALA A 180 7.39 -10.19 -15.22
C ALA A 180 8.77 -10.38 -14.58
N SER A 181 9.40 -9.28 -14.13
CA SER A 181 10.80 -9.29 -13.71
C SER A 181 10.95 -8.73 -12.28
N TYR A 182 11.78 -9.39 -11.48
CA TYR A 182 12.19 -8.93 -10.15
C TYR A 182 13.71 -8.86 -10.04
N VAL A 183 14.21 -7.72 -9.59
CA VAL A 183 15.64 -7.44 -9.34
C VAL A 183 15.80 -7.02 -7.89
N TYR A 184 16.71 -7.65 -7.17
CA TYR A 184 17.04 -7.30 -5.79
C TYR A 184 18.52 -6.91 -5.70
N LEU A 185 18.81 -5.84 -4.93
CA LEU A 185 20.15 -5.28 -4.70
C LEU A 185 20.36 -5.12 -3.19
N GLY A 186 21.37 -5.78 -2.62
CA GLY A 186 21.56 -5.90 -1.17
C GLY A 186 22.58 -4.95 -0.56
N GLN A 187 23.50 -4.35 -1.32
CA GLN A 187 24.65 -3.63 -0.74
C GLN A 187 24.27 -2.37 0.05
N GLN A 188 23.15 -1.72 -0.26
CA GLN A 188 22.71 -0.51 0.46
C GLN A 188 22.44 -0.80 1.93
N ASP A 189 21.83 -1.96 2.23
CA ASP A 189 21.60 -2.43 3.60
C ASP A 189 22.92 -2.70 4.35
N ILE A 190 23.88 -3.34 3.72
CA ILE A 190 25.20 -3.62 4.30
C ILE A 190 25.91 -2.32 4.71
N VAL A 191 25.83 -1.28 3.87
CA VAL A 191 26.40 0.03 4.24
C VAL A 191 25.61 0.66 5.37
N GLY A 192 24.29 0.53 5.36
CA GLY A 192 23.41 0.96 6.44
C GLY A 192 23.78 0.33 7.77
N HIS A 193 24.01 -0.98 7.82
CA HIS A 193 24.49 -1.70 9.01
C HIS A 193 25.83 -1.20 9.51
N ASN A 194 26.79 -1.01 8.62
CA ASN A 194 28.17 -0.73 9.00
C ASN A 194 28.45 0.74 9.30
N LYS A 195 27.68 1.67 8.74
CA LYS A 195 27.96 3.11 8.73
C LYS A 195 26.78 3.97 9.20
N GLY A 196 25.56 3.44 9.15
CA GLY A 196 24.34 4.17 9.47
C GLY A 196 23.79 5.01 8.31
N ALA A 197 22.49 5.23 8.33
CA ALA A 197 21.81 5.99 7.26
C ALA A 197 22.20 7.48 7.21
N ALA A 198 22.79 8.03 8.27
CA ALA A 198 23.28 9.41 8.29
C ALA A 198 24.69 9.58 7.68
N SER A 199 25.40 8.48 7.35
CA SER A 199 26.78 8.55 6.91
C SER A 199 26.94 9.01 5.45
N PRO A 200 28.11 9.62 5.11
CA PRO A 200 28.45 9.92 3.73
C PRO A 200 28.57 8.66 2.87
N GLU A 201 29.03 7.55 3.43
CA GLU A 201 29.15 6.27 2.76
C GLU A 201 27.80 5.71 2.33
N TYR A 202 26.75 5.87 3.14
CA TYR A 202 25.39 5.50 2.80
C TYR A 202 24.86 6.31 1.61
N LEU A 203 25.14 7.62 1.56
CA LEU A 203 24.78 8.48 0.44
C LEU A 203 25.56 8.15 -0.83
N ALA A 204 26.85 7.77 -0.70
CA ALA A 204 27.66 7.33 -1.84
C ALA A 204 27.14 6.01 -2.42
N GLU A 205 26.71 5.09 -1.56
CA GLU A 205 26.09 3.84 -1.99
C GLU A 205 24.75 4.08 -2.68
N LEU A 206 23.92 4.97 -2.13
CA LEU A 206 22.65 5.36 -2.73
C LEU A 206 22.85 5.97 -4.14
N ALA A 207 23.91 6.76 -4.34
CA ALA A 207 24.27 7.27 -5.67
C ALA A 207 24.66 6.13 -6.63
N ARG A 208 25.29 5.05 -6.15
CA ARG A 208 25.57 3.85 -6.95
C ARG A 208 24.29 3.10 -7.33
N MET A 209 23.36 2.94 -6.36
CA MET A 209 22.02 2.36 -6.62
C MET A 209 21.25 3.14 -7.67
N ASP A 210 21.30 4.49 -7.61
CA ASP A 210 20.70 5.37 -8.63
C ASP A 210 21.24 5.04 -10.05
N GLY A 211 22.55 4.84 -10.16
CA GLY A 211 23.17 4.43 -11.42
C GLY A 211 22.69 3.06 -11.91
N TYR A 212 22.46 2.12 -11.01
CA TYR A 212 21.91 0.80 -11.35
C TYR A 212 20.45 0.89 -11.80
N VAL A 213 19.63 1.65 -11.09
CA VAL A 213 18.24 1.92 -11.50
C VAL A 213 18.19 2.56 -12.88
N LYS A 214 19.06 3.56 -13.15
CA LYS A 214 19.15 4.18 -14.48
C LYS A 214 19.43 3.15 -15.57
N ARG A 215 20.40 2.27 -15.37
CA ARG A 215 20.76 1.22 -16.35
C ARG A 215 19.58 0.30 -16.66
N LEU A 216 18.82 -0.11 -15.65
CA LEU A 216 17.63 -0.95 -15.83
C LEU A 216 16.52 -0.22 -16.60
N LEU A 217 16.28 1.05 -16.31
CA LEU A 217 15.32 1.89 -17.04
C LEU A 217 15.76 2.11 -18.50
N ASP A 218 17.04 2.35 -18.73
CA ASP A 218 17.61 2.49 -20.08
C ASP A 218 17.46 1.18 -20.89
N ALA A 219 17.61 0.02 -20.23
CA ALA A 219 17.41 -1.28 -20.87
C ALA A 219 15.96 -1.48 -21.31
N VAL A 220 14.98 -1.10 -20.49
CA VAL A 220 13.56 -1.09 -20.87
C VAL A 220 13.29 -0.12 -22.02
N ALA A 221 13.85 1.09 -21.97
CA ALA A 221 13.64 2.10 -23.00
C ALA A 221 14.25 1.71 -24.36
N ALA A 222 15.35 0.96 -24.35
CA ALA A 222 16.08 0.54 -25.56
C ALA A 222 15.50 -0.69 -26.27
N ARG A 223 14.38 -1.26 -25.80
CA ARG A 223 13.75 -2.44 -26.39
C ARG A 223 13.23 -2.15 -27.80
N SER A 224 13.46 -3.09 -28.72
CA SER A 224 12.91 -3.00 -30.08
C SER A 224 11.38 -3.05 -30.12
N SER A 225 10.77 -3.79 -29.20
CA SER A 225 9.33 -3.96 -29.01
C SER A 225 8.66 -2.86 -28.15
N ARG A 226 9.44 -1.90 -27.59
CA ARG A 226 8.99 -0.92 -26.60
C ARG A 226 7.68 -0.21 -26.96
N ALA A 227 7.47 0.11 -28.22
CA ALA A 227 6.28 0.83 -28.69
C ALA A 227 4.98 -0.02 -28.65
N ALA A 228 5.12 -1.35 -28.61
CA ALA A 228 4.01 -2.31 -28.52
C ALA A 228 3.81 -2.84 -27.09
N GLU A 229 4.45 -2.22 -26.09
CA GLU A 229 4.46 -2.67 -24.72
C GLU A 229 3.94 -1.59 -23.78
N LYS A 230 3.32 -2.02 -22.68
CA LYS A 230 2.86 -1.17 -21.58
C LYS A 230 3.64 -1.53 -20.31
N TRP A 231 4.70 -0.78 -20.03
CA TRP A 231 5.56 -1.04 -18.88
C TRP A 231 5.06 -0.35 -17.61
N LEU A 232 5.09 -1.12 -16.52
CA LEU A 232 5.05 -0.62 -15.16
C LEU A 232 6.38 -0.99 -14.49
N VAL A 233 7.14 0.01 -14.04
CA VAL A 233 8.33 -0.18 -13.23
C VAL A 233 8.04 0.31 -11.82
N MET A 234 8.27 -0.55 -10.83
CA MET A 234 8.11 -0.24 -9.41
C MET A 234 9.44 -0.45 -8.69
N LEU A 235 9.84 0.53 -7.89
CA LEU A 235 11.00 0.46 -7.01
C LEU A 235 10.52 0.52 -5.57
N THR A 236 11.12 -0.29 -4.68
CA THR A 236 10.72 -0.39 -3.27
C THR A 236 11.90 -0.77 -2.39
N THR A 237 11.68 -0.66 -1.08
CA THR A 237 12.54 -1.18 -0.01
C THR A 237 11.69 -1.96 0.99
N ASP A 238 12.31 -2.87 1.69
CA ASP A 238 11.69 -3.71 2.71
C ASP A 238 11.67 -3.09 4.11
N HIS A 239 12.61 -2.21 4.43
CA HIS A 239 12.72 -1.40 5.64
C HIS A 239 13.68 -0.23 5.41
N GLY A 240 13.78 0.66 6.39
CA GLY A 240 14.81 1.68 6.45
C GLY A 240 15.88 1.37 7.49
N HIS A 241 16.70 2.37 7.85
CA HIS A 241 17.78 2.25 8.83
C HIS A 241 17.75 3.40 9.82
N THR A 242 18.23 3.15 11.04
CA THR A 242 18.51 4.24 12.00
C THR A 242 19.67 5.11 11.50
N PRO A 243 19.75 6.38 11.93
CA PRO A 243 20.87 7.24 11.58
C PRO A 243 22.24 6.66 11.94
N GLY A 244 22.34 5.94 13.06
CA GLY A 244 23.57 5.34 13.56
C GLY A 244 23.89 3.94 13.03
N GLY A 245 22.97 3.33 12.32
CA GLY A 245 23.11 1.97 11.76
C GLY A 245 22.19 0.95 12.42
N GLY A 246 21.85 -0.08 11.62
CA GLY A 246 20.95 -1.15 12.04
C GLY A 246 19.46 -0.80 11.89
N HIS A 247 18.66 -1.84 12.05
CA HIS A 247 17.20 -1.85 11.92
C HIS A 247 16.62 -2.99 12.79
N GLY A 248 15.32 -3.20 12.77
CA GLY A 248 14.62 -4.25 13.52
C GLY A 248 13.64 -3.71 14.56
N GLY A 249 13.71 -2.39 14.85
CA GLY A 249 12.95 -1.70 15.87
C GLY A 249 11.74 -0.91 15.34
N PRO A 250 11.07 -0.15 16.21
CA PRO A 250 9.81 0.55 15.92
C PRO A 250 9.99 2.00 15.43
N SER A 251 11.22 2.52 15.28
CA SER A 251 11.41 3.91 14.89
C SER A 251 10.82 4.20 13.50
N LEU A 252 10.44 5.44 13.25
CA LEU A 252 9.90 5.85 11.96
C LEU A 252 10.88 5.58 10.80
N ASP A 253 12.18 5.78 11.04
CA ASP A 253 13.21 5.54 10.03
C ASP A 253 13.32 4.04 9.68
N GLU A 254 13.32 3.15 10.69
CA GLU A 254 13.39 1.69 10.47
C GLU A 254 12.11 1.16 9.78
N ARG A 255 10.94 1.68 10.15
CA ARG A 255 9.63 1.32 9.57
C ARG A 255 9.40 1.95 8.20
N SER A 256 10.22 2.91 7.77
CA SER A 256 10.02 3.68 6.54
C SER A 256 10.15 2.81 5.30
N THR A 257 9.09 2.74 4.50
CA THR A 257 9.04 2.06 3.21
C THR A 257 8.37 2.92 2.16
N PHE A 258 8.51 2.52 0.89
CA PHE A 258 7.89 3.24 -0.21
C PHE A 258 7.62 2.32 -1.41
N ILE A 259 6.73 2.75 -2.29
CA ILE A 259 6.61 2.25 -3.66
C ILE A 259 6.75 3.45 -4.59
N LEU A 260 7.77 3.45 -5.42
CA LEU A 260 7.98 4.46 -6.44
C LEU A 260 7.68 3.85 -7.81
N ALA A 261 6.57 4.25 -8.43
CA ALA A 261 6.09 3.68 -9.69
C ALA A 261 6.26 4.66 -10.85
N THR A 262 6.68 4.14 -12.01
CA THR A 262 6.81 4.87 -13.27
C THR A 262 6.44 3.96 -14.44
N GLY A 263 6.21 4.54 -15.61
CA GLY A 263 5.87 3.77 -16.82
C GLY A 263 4.67 4.35 -17.58
N ASP A 264 4.13 3.53 -18.46
CA ASP A 264 3.08 3.98 -19.37
C ASP A 264 1.74 4.20 -18.65
N GLY A 265 1.29 5.44 -18.62
CA GLY A 265 0.05 5.83 -17.95
C GLY A 265 0.14 5.94 -16.42
N VAL A 266 1.34 5.85 -15.83
CA VAL A 266 1.53 6.07 -14.40
C VAL A 266 1.50 7.58 -14.13
N PRO A 267 0.58 8.09 -13.27
CA PRO A 267 0.47 9.51 -12.98
C PRO A 267 1.58 9.98 -12.03
N ALA A 268 1.92 11.25 -12.08
CA ALA A 268 2.67 11.90 -11.00
C ALA A 268 1.74 12.11 -9.80
N ALA A 269 1.95 11.34 -8.72
CA ALA A 269 1.09 11.35 -7.55
C ALA A 269 1.85 11.00 -6.25
N LYS A 270 1.29 11.39 -5.11
CA LYS A 270 1.82 11.06 -3.78
C LYS A 270 0.70 10.52 -2.88
N PRO A 271 0.15 9.32 -3.17
CA PRO A 271 -0.90 8.74 -2.36
C PRO A 271 -0.36 8.35 -0.97
N ARG A 272 -1.09 8.74 0.07
CA ARG A 272 -0.75 8.38 1.45
C ARG A 272 -1.45 7.13 1.96
N THR A 273 -2.41 6.60 1.20
CA THR A 273 -3.17 5.41 1.57
C THR A 273 -2.51 4.09 1.17
N THR A 274 -1.36 4.16 0.50
CA THR A 274 -0.63 2.98 0.04
C THR A 274 0.02 2.25 1.22
N ARG A 275 0.05 0.94 1.11
CA ARG A 275 0.81 0.04 1.99
C ARG A 275 1.71 -0.86 1.16
N LEU A 276 2.75 -1.40 1.77
CA LEU A 276 3.77 -2.20 1.09
C LEU A 276 3.19 -3.44 0.39
N VAL A 277 2.15 -4.04 0.95
CA VAL A 277 1.39 -5.17 0.37
C VAL A 277 0.72 -4.84 -0.98
N ASP A 278 0.58 -3.57 -1.32
CA ASP A 278 -0.08 -3.12 -2.55
C ASP A 278 0.78 -3.39 -3.80
N LEU A 279 2.10 -3.60 -3.64
CA LEU A 279 3.01 -3.84 -4.74
C LEU A 279 2.64 -5.11 -5.53
N ALA A 280 2.49 -6.25 -4.84
CA ALA A 280 2.16 -7.53 -5.49
C ALA A 280 0.79 -7.45 -6.18
N HIS A 281 -0.21 -6.86 -5.54
CA HIS A 281 -1.53 -6.66 -6.13
C HIS A 281 -1.47 -5.78 -7.39
N THR A 282 -0.69 -4.71 -7.35
CA THR A 282 -0.51 -3.79 -8.49
C THR A 282 0.19 -4.47 -9.66
N ALA A 283 1.25 -5.25 -9.41
CA ALA A 283 1.95 -6.03 -10.43
C ALA A 283 1.01 -7.02 -11.13
N LEU A 284 0.27 -7.81 -10.36
CA LEU A 284 -0.69 -8.78 -10.89
C LEU A 284 -1.78 -8.11 -11.73
N THR A 285 -2.40 -7.04 -11.20
CA THR A 285 -3.45 -6.29 -11.91
C THR A 285 -2.93 -5.72 -13.22
N HIS A 286 -1.72 -5.15 -13.24
CA HIS A 286 -1.11 -4.61 -14.45
C HIS A 286 -0.88 -5.69 -15.52
N LEU A 287 -0.47 -6.89 -15.10
CA LEU A 287 -0.27 -8.05 -16.00
C LEU A 287 -1.57 -8.76 -16.41
N ALA A 288 -2.73 -8.21 -16.03
CA ALA A 288 -4.05 -8.80 -16.25
C ALA A 288 -4.23 -10.17 -15.54
N VAL A 289 -3.48 -10.42 -14.48
CA VAL A 289 -3.64 -11.57 -13.59
C VAL A 289 -4.58 -11.17 -12.45
N THR A 290 -5.66 -11.91 -12.25
CA THR A 290 -6.61 -11.63 -11.16
C THR A 290 -5.95 -11.87 -9.80
N PRO A 291 -5.85 -10.84 -8.94
CA PRO A 291 -5.33 -11.01 -7.59
C PRO A 291 -6.20 -11.95 -6.76
N ASP A 292 -5.55 -12.84 -5.99
CA ASP A 292 -6.22 -13.72 -5.05
C ASP A 292 -6.87 -12.92 -3.91
N ALA A 293 -8.05 -13.33 -3.45
CA ALA A 293 -8.75 -12.72 -2.30
C ALA A 293 -7.95 -12.81 -0.96
N LYS A 294 -6.93 -13.65 -0.89
CA LYS A 294 -6.02 -13.75 0.26
C LYS A 294 -5.02 -12.58 0.34
N LEU A 295 -4.78 -11.86 -0.77
CA LEU A 295 -3.90 -10.69 -0.75
C LEU A 295 -4.50 -9.58 0.12
N ALA A 296 -3.66 -8.98 0.95
CA ALA A 296 -4.05 -7.87 1.82
C ALA A 296 -4.00 -6.50 1.10
N GLY A 297 -3.30 -6.46 -0.03
CA GLY A 297 -3.10 -5.26 -0.84
C GLY A 297 -4.28 -4.93 -1.76
N ARG A 298 -4.24 -3.73 -2.30
CA ARG A 298 -5.07 -3.26 -3.42
C ARG A 298 -4.19 -2.60 -4.47
N SER A 299 -4.70 -2.33 -5.66
CA SER A 299 -3.92 -1.62 -6.67
C SER A 299 -3.48 -0.24 -6.15
N LEU A 300 -2.21 0.13 -6.35
CA LEU A 300 -1.67 1.47 -6.09
C LEU A 300 -2.48 2.58 -6.77
N PHE A 301 -3.14 2.25 -7.87
CA PHE A 301 -3.95 3.17 -8.68
C PHE A 301 -5.46 3.06 -8.39
N ALA A 302 -5.85 2.31 -7.35
CA ALA A 302 -7.26 2.23 -6.96
C ALA A 302 -7.75 3.59 -6.45
N PRO A 303 -9.01 3.98 -6.76
CA PRO A 303 -9.58 5.19 -6.21
C PRO A 303 -9.60 5.18 -4.68
N VAL A 304 -9.26 6.32 -4.07
CA VAL A 304 -9.39 6.52 -2.63
C VAL A 304 -10.79 7.03 -2.34
N THR A 305 -11.55 6.26 -1.58
CA THR A 305 -12.95 6.55 -1.24
C THR A 305 -13.17 6.84 0.24
N ASP A 306 -12.13 6.68 1.07
CA ASP A 306 -12.21 6.93 2.50
C ASP A 306 -12.42 8.43 2.77
N PRO A 307 -13.50 8.82 3.46
CA PRO A 307 -13.76 10.22 3.78
C PRO A 307 -12.71 10.83 4.72
N PHE A 308 -12.03 10.05 5.54
CA PHE A 308 -10.98 10.55 6.45
C PHE A 308 -9.81 11.17 5.70
N GLU A 309 -9.55 10.73 4.46
CA GLU A 309 -8.49 11.28 3.61
C GLU A 309 -8.67 12.76 3.25
N THR A 310 -9.87 13.33 3.43
CA THR A 310 -10.14 14.76 3.25
C THR A 310 -9.67 15.64 4.41
N ALA A 311 -9.25 15.03 5.53
CA ALA A 311 -8.87 15.75 6.75
C ALA A 311 -7.65 16.64 6.56
N GLN A 312 -7.74 17.86 7.13
CA GLN A 312 -6.62 18.82 7.18
C GLN A 312 -5.83 18.62 8.48
N LEU A 313 -4.75 17.85 8.37
CA LEU A 313 -3.92 17.50 9.51
C LEU A 313 -2.99 18.65 9.91
N LYS A 314 -2.67 18.72 11.20
CA LYS A 314 -1.81 19.72 11.85
C LYS A 314 -0.57 19.06 12.45
N PRO A 315 0.52 19.82 12.69
CA PRO A 315 1.60 19.40 13.57
C PRO A 315 1.11 19.22 15.01
N ALA A 316 1.94 18.56 15.84
CA ALA A 316 1.72 18.48 17.27
C ALA A 316 1.52 19.87 17.91
N GLN A 317 0.66 19.93 18.91
CA GLN A 317 0.43 21.14 19.71
C GLN A 317 1.11 21.02 21.07
N THR A 318 0.96 19.88 21.74
CA THR A 318 1.51 19.61 23.08
C THR A 318 2.38 18.35 23.08
N GLU A 319 2.13 17.41 22.20
CA GLU A 319 2.95 16.21 22.04
C GLU A 319 4.38 16.55 21.62
N ASN A 320 5.36 15.80 22.13
CA ASN A 320 6.77 15.96 21.75
C ASN A 320 7.06 15.25 20.41
N ILE A 321 6.29 15.58 19.38
CA ILE A 321 6.41 15.03 18.03
C ILE A 321 6.96 16.12 17.11
N PRO A 322 7.99 15.83 16.27
CA PRO A 322 8.56 16.84 15.36
C PRO A 322 7.50 17.46 14.46
N ALA A 323 7.58 18.78 14.24
CA ALA A 323 6.62 19.50 13.39
C ALA A 323 6.58 19.02 11.92
N SER A 324 7.60 18.28 11.48
CA SER A 324 7.62 17.61 10.17
C SER A 324 6.68 16.42 10.10
N VAL A 325 6.25 15.86 11.23
CA VAL A 325 5.27 14.77 11.32
C VAL A 325 3.88 15.38 11.44
N LEU A 326 3.24 15.61 10.29
CA LEU A 326 1.84 16.07 10.26
C LEU A 326 0.93 14.92 10.64
N GLY A 327 -0.07 15.17 11.49
CA GLY A 327 -0.91 14.06 11.74
C GLY A 327 -2.06 14.14 12.72
N TRP A 328 -2.60 15.29 13.10
CA TRP A 328 -3.81 15.26 13.90
C TRP A 328 -4.82 16.37 13.53
N THR A 329 -6.10 16.06 13.72
CA THR A 329 -7.20 17.02 13.71
C THR A 329 -8.43 16.41 14.38
N GLN A 330 -9.25 17.26 15.01
CA GLN A 330 -10.59 16.87 15.50
C GLN A 330 -11.70 17.31 14.55
N GLN A 331 -11.33 17.88 13.40
CA GLN A 331 -12.30 18.22 12.36
C GLN A 331 -12.59 16.96 11.52
N VAL A 332 -13.76 16.39 11.74
CA VAL A 332 -14.24 15.22 11.01
C VAL A 332 -14.87 15.61 9.66
N PRO A 333 -14.95 14.71 8.68
CA PRO A 333 -15.57 14.97 7.38
C PRO A 333 -17.05 15.36 7.49
N SER A 334 -17.58 15.95 6.40
CA SER A 334 -18.99 16.34 6.34
C SER A 334 -19.91 15.15 6.61
N GLY A 335 -20.93 15.37 7.44
CA GLY A 335 -21.90 14.36 7.87
C GLY A 335 -21.45 13.53 9.08
N TRP A 336 -20.15 13.51 9.38
CA TRP A 336 -19.63 12.91 10.62
C TRP A 336 -19.71 13.88 11.79
N SER A 337 -19.70 13.36 13.02
CA SER A 337 -19.61 14.18 14.22
C SER A 337 -18.96 13.43 15.39
N VAL A 338 -18.30 14.17 16.27
CA VAL A 338 -17.76 13.64 17.53
C VAL A 338 -18.58 14.18 18.68
N ASP A 339 -19.03 13.30 19.56
CA ASP A 339 -19.74 13.64 20.80
C ASP A 339 -18.83 13.37 21.99
N ASN A 340 -18.39 14.45 22.63
CA ASN A 340 -17.58 14.47 23.85
C ASN A 340 -18.37 15.02 25.05
N ALA A 341 -19.72 15.07 24.99
CA ALA A 341 -20.52 15.73 26.01
C ALA A 341 -20.37 15.09 27.41
N ALA A 342 -20.08 13.78 27.44
CA ALA A 342 -19.84 13.06 28.69
C ALA A 342 -18.36 13.11 29.18
N GLN A 343 -17.44 13.64 28.36
CA GLN A 343 -16.02 13.74 28.68
C GLN A 343 -15.75 15.04 29.46
N PRO A 344 -15.06 15.00 30.61
CA PRO A 344 -14.66 16.22 31.32
C PRO A 344 -13.62 17.00 30.53
N GLY A 345 -13.50 18.28 30.79
CA GLY A 345 -12.46 19.13 30.22
C GLY A 345 -11.06 18.73 30.70
N GLY A 346 -10.02 19.16 29.93
CA GLY A 346 -8.62 18.87 30.19
C GLY A 346 -8.07 17.78 29.30
N GLY A 347 -6.91 17.26 29.67
CA GLY A 347 -6.17 16.25 28.92
C GLY A 347 -5.38 16.79 27.74
N VAL A 348 -4.59 15.91 27.14
CA VAL A 348 -3.82 16.23 25.93
C VAL A 348 -4.75 16.64 24.79
N PRO A 349 -4.62 17.87 24.24
CA PRO A 349 -5.55 18.38 23.24
C PRO A 349 -5.65 17.51 21.97
N GLU A 350 -4.55 16.91 21.56
CA GLU A 350 -4.48 16.03 20.40
C GLU A 350 -5.40 14.81 20.53
N TRP A 351 -5.60 14.32 21.76
CA TRP A 351 -6.35 13.09 22.05
C TRP A 351 -7.68 13.32 22.76
N ARG A 352 -8.18 14.56 22.70
CA ARG A 352 -9.46 14.89 23.35
C ARG A 352 -10.66 14.36 22.56
N GLY A 353 -11.02 13.10 22.82
CA GLY A 353 -12.04 12.35 22.09
C GLY A 353 -11.48 11.71 20.81
N TRP A 354 -12.37 11.38 19.88
CA TRP A 354 -11.94 10.85 18.59
C TRP A 354 -11.14 11.88 17.80
N THR A 355 -9.98 11.48 17.34
CA THR A 355 -9.05 12.30 16.57
C THR A 355 -8.72 11.62 15.26
N LEU A 356 -8.74 12.34 14.14
CA LEU A 356 -8.19 11.90 12.88
C LEU A 356 -6.68 12.11 12.89
N THR A 357 -5.92 11.06 12.59
CA THR A 357 -4.46 11.07 12.73
C THR A 357 -3.81 10.15 11.68
N THR A 358 -2.46 10.06 11.70
CA THR A 358 -1.68 9.13 10.88
C THR A 358 -0.98 8.10 11.76
N ASP A 359 -0.61 6.95 11.16
CA ASP A 359 0.25 5.97 11.83
C ASP A 359 1.53 6.63 12.39
N ALA A 360 2.21 7.46 11.59
CA ALA A 360 3.43 8.15 12.01
C ALA A 360 3.22 9.04 13.24
N PHE A 361 2.14 9.78 13.30
CA PHE A 361 1.86 10.67 14.42
C PHE A 361 1.47 9.88 15.67
N TRP A 362 0.53 8.94 15.54
CA TRP A 362 0.03 8.16 16.65
C TRP A 362 1.10 7.25 17.28
N SER A 363 1.90 6.57 16.45
CA SER A 363 2.99 5.72 16.97
C SER A 363 4.17 6.51 17.56
N SER A 364 4.26 7.83 17.25
CA SER A 364 5.27 8.71 17.84
C SER A 364 4.87 9.33 19.19
N ALA A 365 3.58 9.32 19.53
CA ALA A 365 3.13 9.89 20.80
C ALA A 365 3.74 9.13 21.99
N GLN A 366 3.69 7.81 21.97
CA GLN A 366 4.34 6.98 22.98
C GLN A 366 4.84 5.66 22.37
N THR A 367 6.06 5.27 22.73
CA THR A 367 6.67 4.01 22.29
C THR A 367 6.21 2.82 23.15
N GLY A 368 6.24 1.59 22.58
CA GLY A 368 5.93 0.37 23.31
C GLY A 368 4.43 0.11 23.49
N GLN A 369 3.60 0.88 22.83
CA GLN A 369 2.14 0.77 22.88
C GLN A 369 1.56 -0.21 21.85
N ASN A 370 2.40 -0.81 21.02
CA ASN A 370 2.03 -1.73 19.90
C ASN A 370 1.15 -1.08 18.82
N ARG A 371 1.13 0.24 18.70
CA ARG A 371 0.34 0.99 17.70
C ARG A 371 0.78 0.66 16.28
N GLU A 372 2.06 0.34 16.12
CA GLU A 372 2.73 -0.05 14.88
C GLU A 372 2.16 -1.35 14.28
N THR A 373 1.38 -2.09 15.03
CA THR A 373 0.73 -3.32 14.53
C THR A 373 -0.56 -3.06 13.75
N PHE A 374 -1.09 -1.83 13.77
CA PHE A 374 -2.29 -1.45 13.00
C PHE A 374 -1.96 -1.13 11.52
N VAL A 375 -1.22 -2.01 10.88
CA VAL A 375 -0.76 -1.86 9.48
C VAL A 375 -1.89 -1.86 8.44
N ARG A 376 -3.09 -2.31 8.80
CA ARG A 376 -4.25 -2.32 7.89
C ARG A 376 -4.98 -0.99 7.85
N GLY A 377 -4.75 -0.11 8.82
CA GLY A 377 -5.16 1.29 8.69
C GLY A 377 -4.35 1.99 7.59
N ARG A 378 -4.96 2.89 6.83
CA ARG A 378 -4.37 3.51 5.65
C ARG A 378 -4.49 5.03 5.71
N GLY A 379 -3.41 5.74 5.41
CA GLY A 379 -3.41 7.21 5.36
C GLY A 379 -3.87 7.85 6.65
N VAL A 380 -5.07 8.40 6.67
CA VAL A 380 -5.68 9.02 7.85
C VAL A 380 -6.64 8.03 8.51
N ILE A 381 -6.41 7.76 9.78
CA ILE A 381 -7.21 6.87 10.63
C ILE A 381 -7.90 7.68 11.71
N ALA A 382 -9.01 7.17 12.28
CA ALA A 382 -9.63 7.76 13.46
C ALA A 382 -9.20 6.97 14.71
N VAL A 383 -8.74 7.68 15.72
CA VAL A 383 -8.26 7.11 16.99
C VAL A 383 -8.94 7.76 18.16
N ALA A 384 -9.45 6.95 19.10
CA ALA A 384 -9.77 7.33 20.45
C ALA A 384 -8.74 6.69 21.38
N ASP A 385 -8.00 7.51 22.12
CA ASP A 385 -6.89 7.08 22.95
C ASP A 385 -7.03 7.69 24.35
N SER A 386 -7.50 6.87 25.29
CA SER A 386 -7.74 7.34 26.66
C SER A 386 -6.48 7.39 27.50
N ASP A 387 -5.44 6.66 27.11
CA ASP A 387 -4.12 6.68 27.73
C ASP A 387 -3.44 8.03 27.47
N GLU A 388 -3.20 8.33 26.19
CA GLU A 388 -2.58 9.60 25.80
C GLU A 388 -3.36 10.84 26.24
N TRP A 389 -4.71 10.76 26.21
CA TRP A 389 -5.51 11.89 26.70
C TRP A 389 -5.25 12.17 28.18
N ALA A 390 -5.02 11.11 28.99
CA ALA A 390 -4.87 11.21 30.45
C ALA A 390 -3.45 11.60 30.90
N ASP A 391 -2.52 11.83 30.02
CA ASP A 391 -1.10 12.16 30.32
C ASP A 391 -0.89 13.55 30.93
N THR A 392 -1.94 14.28 31.22
CA THR A 392 -1.90 15.55 31.92
C THR A 392 -2.44 15.43 33.34
N THR A 393 -1.92 16.25 34.26
CA THR A 393 -2.34 16.24 35.67
C THR A 393 -3.82 16.60 35.85
N ASP A 394 -4.40 17.36 34.93
CA ASP A 394 -5.82 17.78 34.98
C ASP A 394 -6.77 16.73 34.37
N ALA A 395 -6.24 15.67 33.72
CA ALA A 395 -7.03 14.56 33.19
C ALA A 395 -6.84 13.24 33.97
N THR A 396 -5.76 13.14 34.74
CA THR A 396 -5.43 11.92 35.51
C THR A 396 -6.63 11.47 36.36
N GLY A 397 -7.04 10.21 36.20
CA GLY A 397 -8.19 9.60 36.92
C GLY A 397 -9.57 10.07 36.44
N LYS A 398 -9.67 10.96 35.46
CA LYS A 398 -10.94 11.35 34.86
C LYS A 398 -11.40 10.34 33.81
N LYS A 399 -12.71 10.30 33.59
CA LYS A 399 -13.32 9.40 32.61
C LYS A 399 -13.22 9.98 31.21
N PHE A 400 -12.55 9.27 30.33
CA PHE A 400 -12.66 9.46 28.88
C PHE A 400 -13.98 8.90 28.39
N ASP A 401 -14.74 9.61 27.55
CA ASP A 401 -16.00 9.13 26.98
C ASP A 401 -16.29 9.91 25.69
N SER A 402 -16.05 9.27 24.55
CA SER A 402 -16.19 9.89 23.24
C SER A 402 -16.86 8.96 22.23
N THR A 403 -17.73 9.51 21.39
CA THR A 403 -18.42 8.77 20.33
C THR A 403 -18.20 9.44 18.97
N LEU A 404 -17.68 8.68 18.01
CA LEU A 404 -17.61 9.07 16.59
C LEU A 404 -18.88 8.59 15.88
N TRP A 405 -19.69 9.53 15.41
CA TRP A 405 -20.92 9.26 14.69
C TRP A 405 -20.73 9.32 13.18
N THR A 406 -21.22 8.30 12.47
CA THR A 406 -21.28 8.28 11.00
C THR A 406 -22.37 9.21 10.49
N PRO A 407 -22.35 9.56 9.19
CA PRO A 407 -23.51 10.11 8.52
C PRO A 407 -24.75 9.22 8.70
N ALA A 408 -25.93 9.81 8.65
CA ALA A 408 -27.17 9.06 8.74
C ALA A 408 -27.56 8.44 7.40
N GLU A 409 -27.91 7.15 7.42
CA GLU A 409 -28.43 6.42 6.29
C GLU A 409 -29.95 6.55 6.23
N GLY A 410 -30.46 7.18 5.18
CA GLY A 410 -31.89 7.36 4.94
C GLY A 410 -32.55 6.12 4.33
N GLY A 411 -33.90 6.07 4.37
CA GLY A 411 -34.71 5.02 3.76
C GLY A 411 -35.70 4.38 4.73
N THR A 412 -36.34 3.27 4.33
CA THR A 412 -37.35 2.57 5.12
C THR A 412 -37.01 1.10 5.33
N GLY A 413 -37.08 0.62 6.57
CA GLY A 413 -36.89 -0.79 6.97
C GLY A 413 -35.47 -1.36 6.73
N GLY A 414 -35.33 -2.66 6.90
CA GLY A 414 -34.14 -3.43 6.59
C GLY A 414 -33.11 -3.46 7.69
N LYS A 415 -31.84 -3.41 7.31
CA LYS A 415 -30.68 -3.51 8.20
C LYS A 415 -29.57 -2.57 7.73
N LEU A 416 -28.66 -2.20 8.61
CA LEU A 416 -27.39 -1.58 8.25
C LEU A 416 -26.30 -2.66 8.19
N ARG A 417 -25.49 -2.62 7.15
CA ARG A 417 -24.18 -3.27 7.13
C ARG A 417 -23.13 -2.24 7.47
N VAL A 418 -22.34 -2.52 8.50
CA VAL A 418 -21.22 -1.71 8.96
C VAL A 418 -19.96 -2.49 8.68
N ASP A 419 -19.12 -1.99 7.78
CA ASP A 419 -17.78 -2.53 7.53
C ASP A 419 -16.77 -1.54 8.12
N LEU A 420 -15.77 -2.06 8.83
CA LEU A 420 -14.69 -1.26 9.39
C LEU A 420 -13.39 -2.09 9.48
N THR A 421 -12.27 -1.42 9.31
CA THR A 421 -10.96 -1.92 9.69
C THR A 421 -10.64 -1.34 11.06
N HIS A 422 -10.35 -2.17 12.07
CA HIS A 422 -10.16 -1.63 13.41
C HIS A 422 -9.14 -2.40 14.25
N TYR A 423 -8.52 -1.68 15.18
CA TYR A 423 -7.62 -2.21 16.18
C TYR A 423 -8.04 -1.68 17.55
N TYR A 424 -8.57 -2.56 18.37
CA TYR A 424 -8.95 -2.27 19.74
C TYR A 424 -8.04 -3.00 20.70
N ARG A 425 -7.45 -2.28 21.64
CA ARG A 425 -6.70 -2.84 22.74
C ARG A 425 -7.50 -2.64 24.02
N GLN A 426 -7.80 -3.75 24.69
CA GLN A 426 -8.70 -3.78 25.84
C GLN A 426 -7.94 -3.73 27.14
N GLU A 427 -8.43 -2.96 28.11
CA GLU A 427 -7.96 -2.98 29.48
C GLU A 427 -9.08 -2.71 30.46
N GLY A 428 -9.10 -3.44 31.59
CA GLY A 428 -9.95 -3.18 32.74
C GLY A 428 -11.42 -2.94 32.41
N GLY A 429 -11.97 -1.85 32.88
CA GLY A 429 -13.36 -1.44 32.69
C GLY A 429 -13.64 -0.66 31.40
N GLN A 430 -12.69 -0.64 30.44
CA GLN A 430 -12.84 0.06 29.17
C GLN A 430 -14.01 -0.47 28.34
N LEU A 431 -14.71 0.42 27.65
CA LEU A 431 -15.86 0.12 26.82
C LEU A 431 -15.57 0.52 25.38
N ALA A 432 -15.54 -0.43 24.44
CA ALA A 432 -15.62 -0.20 23.01
C ALA A 432 -16.98 -0.69 22.51
N GLN A 433 -17.82 0.22 22.01
CA GLN A 433 -19.22 -0.07 21.70
C GLN A 433 -19.58 0.42 20.30
N LEU A 434 -20.37 -0.38 19.58
CA LEU A 434 -21.12 0.06 18.42
C LEU A 434 -22.53 0.45 18.88
N LEU A 435 -22.90 1.68 18.60
CA LEU A 435 -24.21 2.25 18.95
C LEU A 435 -25.04 2.45 17.69
N LEU A 436 -26.35 2.18 17.78
CA LEU A 436 -27.33 2.53 16.76
C LEU A 436 -28.19 3.68 17.27
N GLN A 437 -28.32 4.74 16.46
CA GLN A 437 -29.32 5.80 16.69
C GLN A 437 -30.31 5.83 15.53
N VAL A 438 -31.59 5.75 15.82
CA VAL A 438 -32.70 5.78 14.85
C VAL A 438 -33.50 7.03 15.05
N ASP A 439 -33.78 7.77 13.96
CA ASP A 439 -34.64 8.96 13.90
C ASP A 439 -34.34 10.02 14.98
N GLY A 440 -33.07 10.16 15.37
CA GLY A 440 -32.63 11.10 16.42
C GLY A 440 -33.00 10.67 17.86
N GLY A 441 -33.52 9.45 18.03
CA GLY A 441 -33.85 8.88 19.35
C GLY A 441 -32.60 8.56 20.20
N THR A 442 -32.85 7.96 21.36
CA THR A 442 -31.75 7.53 22.27
C THR A 442 -30.91 6.43 21.62
N PRO A 443 -29.58 6.56 21.61
CA PRO A 443 -28.71 5.50 21.08
C PRO A 443 -28.83 4.20 21.90
N VAL A 444 -28.76 3.06 21.20
CA VAL A 444 -28.75 1.72 21.81
C VAL A 444 -27.49 0.98 21.44
N GLU A 445 -26.92 0.22 22.38
CA GLU A 445 -25.80 -0.66 22.11
C GLU A 445 -26.23 -1.83 21.23
N VAL A 446 -25.49 -2.07 20.12
CA VAL A 446 -25.75 -3.19 19.22
C VAL A 446 -24.60 -4.18 19.19
N ARG A 447 -23.41 -3.75 19.60
CA ARG A 447 -22.23 -4.60 19.78
C ARG A 447 -21.26 -3.98 20.79
N LYS A 448 -20.54 -4.84 21.49
CA LYS A 448 -19.45 -4.49 22.41
C LYS A 448 -18.25 -5.40 22.16
N TRP A 449 -17.06 -4.82 22.15
CA TRP A 449 -15.81 -5.58 22.14
C TRP A 449 -15.27 -5.66 23.58
N THR A 450 -14.87 -6.86 24.00
CA THR A 450 -14.43 -7.17 25.37
C THR A 450 -13.05 -7.82 25.43
N ALA A 451 -12.36 -7.86 24.30
CA ALA A 451 -11.01 -8.39 24.14
C ALA A 451 -10.30 -7.63 23.01
N ASP A 452 -8.97 -7.72 22.97
CA ASP A 452 -8.16 -7.19 21.90
C ASP A 452 -8.65 -7.68 20.54
N THR A 453 -8.58 -6.80 19.54
CA THR A 453 -8.83 -7.18 18.15
C THR A 453 -7.50 -7.21 17.38
N PRO A 454 -7.37 -8.08 16.37
CA PRO A 454 -6.07 -8.26 15.67
C PRO A 454 -5.75 -7.15 14.66
N GLY A 455 -6.46 -6.01 14.66
CA GLY A 455 -6.24 -4.94 13.69
C GLY A 455 -6.70 -5.30 12.28
N GLY A 456 -7.84 -5.95 12.15
CA GLY A 456 -8.40 -6.46 10.90
C GLY A 456 -9.71 -5.82 10.48
N ARG A 457 -10.22 -6.27 9.32
CA ARG A 457 -11.55 -5.89 8.83
C ARG A 457 -12.64 -6.71 9.50
N GLU A 458 -13.69 -6.04 9.93
CA GLU A 458 -14.90 -6.66 10.49
C GLU A 458 -16.15 -6.12 9.76
N SER A 459 -17.17 -6.98 9.63
CA SER A 459 -18.49 -6.62 9.10
C SER A 459 -19.54 -6.93 10.16
N VAL A 460 -20.34 -5.93 10.54
CA VAL A 460 -21.42 -6.08 11.52
C VAL A 460 -22.75 -5.78 10.83
N THR A 461 -23.74 -6.68 10.98
CA THR A 461 -25.10 -6.44 10.49
C THR A 461 -25.98 -6.00 11.66
N VAL A 462 -26.62 -4.83 11.50
CA VAL A 462 -27.44 -4.19 12.54
C VAL A 462 -28.89 -4.13 12.04
N PRO A 463 -29.82 -4.92 12.59
CA PRO A 463 -31.24 -4.85 12.24
C PRO A 463 -31.84 -3.48 12.58
N LEU A 464 -32.71 -2.95 11.73
CA LEU A 464 -33.43 -1.71 11.97
C LEU A 464 -34.88 -1.99 12.42
N PRO A 465 -35.42 -1.18 13.33
CA PRO A 465 -36.85 -1.23 13.70
C PRO A 465 -37.74 -0.95 12.48
N SER A 466 -38.92 -1.54 12.48
CA SER A 466 -39.94 -1.23 11.45
C SER A 466 -40.30 0.26 11.49
N GLY A 467 -40.30 0.89 10.32
CA GLY A 467 -40.62 2.32 10.17
C GLY A 467 -39.43 3.26 10.39
N ALA A 468 -38.22 2.78 10.68
CA ALA A 468 -37.03 3.59 10.78
C ALA A 468 -36.78 4.36 9.49
N LYS A 469 -36.69 5.70 9.54
CA LYS A 469 -36.47 6.59 8.40
C LYS A 469 -34.99 6.91 8.23
N ASN A 470 -34.32 7.25 9.34
CA ASN A 470 -32.90 7.59 9.36
C ASN A 470 -32.21 6.77 10.46
N ALA A 471 -31.04 6.24 10.17
CA ALA A 471 -30.24 5.51 11.13
C ALA A 471 -28.76 5.85 10.98
N ARG A 472 -28.03 6.00 12.08
CA ARG A 472 -26.59 6.20 12.07
C ARG A 472 -25.91 5.33 13.13
N ILE A 473 -24.63 5.12 12.93
CA ILE A 473 -23.78 4.30 13.79
C ILE A 473 -22.86 5.22 14.62
N GLY A 474 -22.72 4.91 15.91
CA GLY A 474 -21.72 5.53 16.78
C GLY A 474 -20.66 4.52 17.21
N LEU A 475 -19.40 4.91 17.10
CA LEU A 475 -18.25 4.18 17.65
C LEU A 475 -17.85 4.88 18.95
N ARG A 476 -18.15 4.25 20.11
CA ARG A 476 -17.91 4.84 21.44
C ARG A 476 -16.77 4.14 22.16
N LEU A 477 -15.77 4.91 22.59
CA LEU A 477 -14.76 4.48 23.54
C LEU A 477 -15.01 5.22 24.88
N ALA A 478 -15.02 4.47 25.99
CA ALA A 478 -15.04 5.04 27.31
C ALA A 478 -14.13 4.25 28.27
N GLY A 479 -13.38 4.96 29.11
CA GLY A 479 -12.42 4.36 30.03
C GLY A 479 -11.80 5.39 30.98
N VAL A 480 -10.77 4.97 31.73
CA VAL A 480 -10.01 5.84 32.63
C VAL A 480 -8.55 5.47 32.52
N ASN A 481 -7.77 6.23 31.72
CA ASN A 481 -6.35 5.93 31.46
C ASN A 481 -6.16 4.46 31.03
N ASN A 482 -6.98 4.03 30.08
CA ASN A 482 -6.90 2.69 29.48
C ASN A 482 -6.32 2.82 28.08
N TRP A 483 -6.23 1.68 27.37
CA TRP A 483 -5.75 1.65 25.99
C TRP A 483 -6.68 2.40 25.01
N TYR A 484 -6.58 2.08 23.74
CA TYR A 484 -7.10 2.82 22.60
C TYR A 484 -8.01 1.98 21.70
N TRP A 485 -8.70 2.67 20.82
CA TRP A 485 -9.41 2.10 19.68
C TRP A 485 -9.11 2.93 18.43
N ALA A 486 -8.45 2.31 17.45
CA ALA A 486 -8.21 2.88 16.14
C ALA A 486 -9.15 2.24 15.13
N VAL A 487 -9.73 3.05 14.22
CA VAL A 487 -10.62 2.60 13.16
C VAL A 487 -10.29 3.27 11.84
N ASP A 488 -10.55 2.57 10.74
CA ASP A 488 -10.34 3.03 9.39
C ASP A 488 -11.31 2.36 8.41
N GLU A 489 -11.43 2.90 7.19
CA GLU A 489 -12.28 2.36 6.13
C GLU A 489 -13.71 2.05 6.61
N VAL A 490 -14.25 2.93 7.45
CA VAL A 490 -15.59 2.76 8.00
C VAL A 490 -16.63 3.08 6.93
N SER A 491 -17.47 2.10 6.60
CA SER A 491 -18.59 2.28 5.71
C SER A 491 -19.88 1.75 6.33
N VAL A 492 -20.96 2.49 6.14
CA VAL A 492 -22.30 2.09 6.56
C VAL A 492 -23.18 2.08 5.34
N THR A 493 -23.87 0.97 5.09
CA THR A 493 -24.77 0.83 3.94
C THR A 493 -26.07 0.24 4.39
N ARG A 494 -27.19 0.84 3.96
CA ARG A 494 -28.53 0.30 4.23
C ARG A 494 -28.82 -0.81 3.24
N GLN A 495 -29.32 -1.92 3.76
CA GLN A 495 -29.70 -3.10 2.97
C GLN A 495 -31.19 -3.43 3.24
N PRO A 496 -31.88 -4.00 2.24
CA PRO A 496 -33.28 -4.42 2.39
C PRO A 496 -33.54 -5.40 3.52
#